data_5bd976d83fe5cc1ab127322c6354288f
#
_entry.id   5bd976d83fe5cc1ab127322c6354288f
#
_cell.length_a   1.000
_cell.length_b   1.000
_cell.length_c   1.000
_cell.angle_alpha   90.00
_cell.angle_beta   90.00
_cell.angle_gamma   90.00
#
_symmetry.space_group_name_H-M   'P 1'
#
loop_
_entity.id
_entity.type
_entity.pdbx_description
1 polymer ?
#
loop_
_entity_poly.entity_id
_entity_poly.type
_entity_poly.pdbx_seq_one_letter_code
_entity_poly.pdbx_strand_id
1 'polypeptide(L)'
;ANYDEPLDADTDATEFVSQKMLVRREVEWAAKYFKTGVWSREITGVAATPGANQVLQFNDPASDPIKAVSDEIVRMAGATGFRPNTIVMTPAVFYALKNHPDILDRIKYTQKGIVTADLLATLFEVDHFHVAWSVVNTANQGATDVIGFVMGKHMFLGYVNPRPAIKKPSAGYIFTWTGLKGAGAFGNRIVRLPMDMLGLGTERIEGEIAFDAKVIAQDLGVFFVNVVA
;
A
#
# COMPACT_ATOMS: atom_id res chain seq x y z
N ALA A 1 0.48 38.14 7.42
CA ALA A 1 -0.61 37.55 6.62
C ALA A 1 -1.06 38.59 5.62
N ASN A 2 -1.02 38.27 4.34
CA ASN A 2 -1.53 39.13 3.27
C ASN A 2 -3.05 39.07 3.31
N TYR A 3 -3.69 40.15 3.75
CA TYR A 3 -5.16 40.26 3.81
C TYR A 3 -5.82 40.26 2.43
N ASP A 4 -5.06 40.47 1.36
CA ASP A 4 -5.54 40.60 -0.02
C ASP A 4 -5.33 39.33 -0.88
N GLU A 5 -4.72 38.26 -0.34
CA GLU A 5 -4.53 37.00 -1.07
C GLU A 5 -5.62 35.99 -0.75
N PRO A 6 -6.21 35.32 -1.75
CA PRO A 6 -7.20 34.26 -1.54
C PRO A 6 -6.58 32.98 -0.98
N LEU A 7 -5.27 32.96 -0.71
CA LEU A 7 -4.51 31.81 -0.20
C LEU A 7 -4.33 31.93 1.31
N ASP A 8 -4.81 30.92 2.04
CA ASP A 8 -4.62 30.79 3.48
C ASP A 8 -3.36 29.95 3.76
N ALA A 9 -2.25 30.63 4.07
CA ALA A 9 -0.96 30.02 4.35
C ALA A 9 -1.00 29.02 5.51
N ASP A 10 -1.87 29.23 6.50
CA ASP A 10 -2.01 28.35 7.66
C ASP A 10 -2.71 27.04 7.29
N THR A 11 -3.75 27.13 6.47
CA THR A 11 -4.46 25.96 5.95
C THR A 11 -3.54 25.15 5.05
N ASP A 12 -2.84 25.79 4.13
CA ASP A 12 -1.90 25.13 3.20
C ASP A 12 -0.76 24.42 3.95
N ALA A 13 -0.18 25.07 4.96
CA ALA A 13 0.87 24.47 5.79
C ALA A 13 0.35 23.26 6.58
N THR A 14 -0.86 23.34 7.12
CA THR A 14 -1.51 22.25 7.85
C THR A 14 -1.79 21.06 6.95
N GLU A 15 -2.29 21.30 5.74
CA GLU A 15 -2.52 20.24 4.73
C GLU A 15 -1.21 19.60 4.28
N PHE A 16 -0.18 20.41 4.02
CA PHE A 16 1.15 19.92 3.66
C PHE A 16 1.74 19.00 4.74
N VAL A 17 1.70 19.40 6.01
CA VAL A 17 2.20 18.59 7.13
C VAL A 17 1.41 17.31 7.24
N SER A 18 0.07 17.37 7.12
CA SER A 18 -0.81 16.18 7.16
C SER A 18 -0.47 15.19 6.06
N GLN A 19 -0.28 15.67 4.83
CA GLN A 19 0.11 14.83 3.69
C GLN A 19 1.46 14.15 3.94
N LYS A 20 2.46 14.89 4.45
CA LYS A 20 3.78 14.32 4.75
C LYS A 20 3.71 13.26 5.86
N MET A 21 2.86 13.44 6.86
CA MET A 21 2.63 12.43 7.90
C MET A 21 2.02 11.15 7.33
N LEU A 22 1.05 11.25 6.43
CA LEU A 22 0.45 10.09 5.78
C LEU A 22 1.47 9.32 4.93
N VAL A 23 2.26 10.03 4.12
CA VAL A 23 3.34 9.42 3.33
C VAL A 23 4.37 8.75 4.24
N ARG A 24 4.76 9.39 5.35
CA ARG A 24 5.70 8.81 6.32
C ARG A 24 5.17 7.49 6.89
N ARG A 25 3.89 7.46 7.27
CA ARG A 25 3.23 6.24 7.76
C ARG A 25 3.27 5.11 6.74
N GLU A 26 3.04 5.44 5.47
CA GLU A 26 3.07 4.45 4.38
C GLU A 26 4.50 3.94 4.13
N VAL A 27 5.50 4.82 4.12
CA VAL A 27 6.92 4.45 4.00
C VAL A 27 7.35 3.50 5.13
N GLU A 28 6.98 3.81 6.37
CA GLU A 28 7.32 2.96 7.52
C GLU A 28 6.62 1.61 7.46
N TRP A 29 5.35 1.59 7.04
CA TRP A 29 4.60 0.37 6.84
C TRP A 29 5.25 -0.50 5.75
N ALA A 30 5.55 0.09 4.60
CA ALA A 30 6.18 -0.62 3.50
C ALA A 30 7.57 -1.16 3.87
N ALA A 31 8.38 -0.37 4.56
CA ALA A 31 9.70 -0.79 5.03
C ALA A 31 9.66 -1.98 6.02
N LYS A 32 8.59 -2.10 6.80
CA LYS A 32 8.40 -3.19 7.76
C LYS A 32 7.79 -4.43 7.13
N TYR A 33 6.78 -4.30 6.28
CA TYR A 33 5.88 -5.39 5.89
C TYR A 33 5.79 -5.67 4.40
N PHE A 34 6.17 -4.72 3.56
CA PHE A 34 6.14 -4.89 2.10
C PHE A 34 7.52 -5.29 1.57
N LYS A 35 8.09 -6.31 2.19
CA LYS A 35 9.44 -6.83 1.89
C LYS A 35 9.51 -8.33 2.12
N THR A 36 10.58 -8.95 1.62
CA THR A 36 10.88 -10.37 1.84
C THR A 36 11.24 -10.68 3.30
N GLY A 37 10.98 -11.91 3.73
CA GLY A 37 11.28 -12.42 5.08
C GLY A 37 10.24 -12.08 6.14
N VAL A 38 9.09 -11.51 5.75
CA VAL A 38 8.03 -11.14 6.68
C VAL A 38 6.86 -12.12 6.65
N TRP A 39 6.50 -12.61 5.48
CA TRP A 39 5.35 -13.46 5.27
C TRP A 39 5.76 -14.91 5.12
N SER A 40 4.97 -15.84 5.63
CA SER A 40 5.26 -17.28 5.52
C SER A 40 5.27 -17.78 4.08
N ARG A 41 4.61 -17.07 3.18
CA ARG A 41 4.54 -17.40 1.77
C ARG A 41 5.00 -16.25 0.90
N GLU A 42 6.02 -16.53 0.09
CA GLU A 42 6.59 -15.58 -0.87
C GLU A 42 6.67 -16.23 -2.24
N ILE A 43 6.26 -15.47 -3.25
CA ILE A 43 6.29 -15.86 -4.65
C ILE A 43 7.14 -14.84 -5.40
N THR A 44 8.19 -15.30 -6.05
CA THR A 44 9.11 -14.41 -6.78
C THR A 44 8.78 -14.38 -8.28
N GLY A 45 8.63 -13.19 -8.83
CA GLY A 45 8.54 -12.99 -10.28
C GLY A 45 9.90 -13.17 -10.94
N VAL A 46 9.97 -14.00 -11.96
CA VAL A 46 11.18 -14.27 -12.75
C VAL A 46 10.93 -14.01 -14.23
N ALA A 47 11.97 -13.60 -14.96
CA ALA A 47 11.87 -13.29 -16.38
C ALA A 47 11.76 -14.54 -17.27
N ALA A 48 12.19 -15.70 -16.80
CA ALA A 48 12.15 -16.96 -17.57
C ALA A 48 12.10 -18.17 -16.63
N THR A 49 11.53 -19.27 -17.10
CA THR A 49 11.49 -20.61 -16.48
C THR A 49 11.28 -20.58 -14.96
N PRO A 50 10.04 -20.40 -14.48
CA PRO A 50 9.75 -20.36 -13.06
C PRO A 50 10.03 -21.71 -12.39
N GLY A 51 10.72 -21.65 -11.24
CA GLY A 51 10.95 -22.80 -10.36
C GLY A 51 9.89 -22.87 -9.24
N ALA A 52 10.22 -23.60 -8.17
CA ALA A 52 9.35 -23.68 -7.01
C ALA A 52 9.20 -22.28 -6.36
N ASN A 53 7.98 -21.90 -6.02
CA ASN A 53 7.63 -20.58 -5.48
C ASN A 53 8.00 -19.40 -6.39
N GLN A 54 8.00 -19.63 -7.69
CA GLN A 54 8.27 -18.61 -8.69
C GLN A 54 7.14 -18.57 -9.72
N VAL A 55 6.91 -17.38 -10.29
CA VAL A 55 5.97 -17.15 -11.39
C VAL A 55 6.65 -16.31 -12.46
N LEU A 56 6.23 -16.42 -13.69
CA LEU A 56 6.64 -15.49 -14.74
C LEU A 56 6.15 -14.08 -14.38
N GLN A 57 6.96 -13.09 -14.66
CA GLN A 57 6.58 -11.70 -14.45
C GLN A 57 5.31 -11.34 -15.22
N PHE A 58 4.42 -10.58 -14.62
CA PHE A 58 3.09 -10.26 -15.18
C PHE A 58 3.13 -9.32 -16.39
N ASN A 59 4.28 -8.76 -16.70
CA ASN A 59 4.50 -8.05 -17.96
C ASN A 59 4.88 -8.99 -19.13
N ASP A 60 5.14 -10.27 -18.86
CA ASP A 60 5.36 -11.28 -19.90
C ASP A 60 4.00 -11.81 -20.39
N PRO A 61 3.72 -11.75 -21.71
CA PRO A 61 2.48 -12.29 -22.29
C PRO A 61 2.25 -13.79 -22.07
N ALA A 62 3.31 -14.55 -21.78
CA ALA A 62 3.23 -15.99 -21.50
C ALA A 62 2.94 -16.28 -20.02
N SER A 63 2.87 -15.27 -19.15
CA SER A 63 2.52 -15.45 -17.75
C SER A 63 1.01 -15.69 -17.59
N ASP A 64 0.61 -16.34 -16.49
CA ASP A 64 -0.80 -16.50 -16.10
C ASP A 64 -1.02 -15.90 -14.70
N PRO A 65 -1.21 -14.58 -14.62
CA PRO A 65 -1.41 -13.91 -13.34
C PRO A 65 -2.70 -14.35 -12.65
N ILE A 66 -3.73 -14.73 -13.41
CA ILE A 66 -5.02 -15.14 -12.85
C ILE A 66 -4.85 -16.47 -12.11
N LYS A 67 -4.20 -17.42 -12.76
CA LYS A 67 -3.91 -18.72 -12.16
C LYS A 67 -2.99 -18.56 -10.94
N ALA A 68 -1.93 -17.76 -11.04
CA ALA A 68 -0.97 -17.53 -9.96
C ALA A 68 -1.66 -17.00 -8.69
N VAL A 69 -2.57 -16.04 -8.81
CA VAL A 69 -3.33 -15.48 -7.69
C VAL A 69 -4.36 -16.48 -7.17
N SER A 70 -5.10 -17.16 -8.07
CA SER A 70 -6.13 -18.14 -7.69
C SER A 70 -5.55 -19.32 -6.93
N ASP A 71 -4.42 -19.86 -7.37
CA ASP A 71 -3.73 -20.96 -6.68
C ASP A 71 -3.34 -20.58 -5.25
N GLU A 72 -2.87 -19.35 -5.03
CA GLU A 72 -2.53 -18.86 -3.69
C GLU A 72 -3.76 -18.57 -2.82
N ILE A 73 -4.88 -18.15 -3.42
CA ILE A 73 -6.16 -18.03 -2.70
C ILE A 73 -6.61 -19.39 -2.17
N VAL A 74 -6.61 -20.42 -3.04
CA VAL A 74 -7.01 -21.78 -2.66
C VAL A 74 -6.04 -22.37 -1.62
N ARG A 75 -4.74 -22.16 -1.80
CA ARG A 75 -3.71 -22.62 -0.86
C ARG A 75 -3.90 -21.99 0.53
N MET A 76 -4.06 -20.68 0.61
CA MET A 76 -4.27 -19.98 1.89
C MET A 76 -5.57 -20.43 2.56
N ALA A 77 -6.67 -20.53 1.81
CA ALA A 77 -7.94 -20.97 2.33
C ALA A 77 -7.86 -22.42 2.86
N GLY A 78 -7.18 -23.32 2.15
CA GLY A 78 -6.96 -24.70 2.56
C GLY A 78 -6.06 -24.85 3.78
N ALA A 79 -5.04 -23.98 3.93
CA ALA A 79 -4.11 -24.06 5.04
C ALA A 79 -4.62 -23.39 6.33
N THR A 80 -5.37 -22.30 6.20
CA THR A 80 -5.74 -21.44 7.35
C THR A 80 -7.25 -21.42 7.64
N GLY A 81 -8.08 -21.87 6.70
CA GLY A 81 -9.54 -21.73 6.77
C GLY A 81 -10.05 -20.31 6.47
N PHE A 82 -9.16 -19.37 6.10
CA PHE A 82 -9.52 -17.99 5.76
C PHE A 82 -9.20 -17.70 4.30
N ARG A 83 -10.19 -17.16 3.58
CA ARG A 83 -10.01 -16.74 2.21
C ARG A 83 -9.43 -15.33 2.18
N PRO A 84 -8.34 -15.06 1.41
CA PRO A 84 -7.85 -13.69 1.21
C PRO A 84 -8.95 -12.80 0.63
N ASN A 85 -9.01 -11.57 1.12
CA ASN A 85 -10.01 -10.60 0.70
C ASN A 85 -9.41 -9.27 0.24
N THR A 86 -8.10 -9.10 0.36
CA THR A 86 -7.44 -7.82 0.08
C THR A 86 -6.21 -8.03 -0.79
N ILE A 87 -6.11 -7.25 -1.87
CA ILE A 87 -4.92 -7.12 -2.69
C ILE A 87 -4.39 -5.69 -2.60
N VAL A 88 -3.08 -5.55 -2.40
CA VAL A 88 -2.37 -4.27 -2.47
C VAL A 88 -1.26 -4.39 -3.49
N MET A 89 -1.18 -3.47 -4.42
CA MET A 89 -0.13 -3.45 -5.44
C MET A 89 0.28 -2.04 -5.82
N THR A 90 1.38 -1.95 -6.56
CA THR A 90 1.84 -0.69 -7.14
C THR A 90 1.20 -0.42 -8.50
N PRO A 91 1.24 0.84 -8.97
CA PRO A 91 0.79 1.18 -10.32
C PRO A 91 1.49 0.38 -11.42
N ALA A 92 2.79 0.09 -11.26
CA ALA A 92 3.54 -0.71 -12.22
C ALA A 92 2.92 -2.11 -12.42
N VAL A 93 2.58 -2.78 -11.33
CA VAL A 93 1.90 -4.10 -11.37
C VAL A 93 0.49 -3.96 -11.93
N PHE A 94 -0.25 -2.93 -11.49
CA PHE A 94 -1.61 -2.68 -11.97
C PHE A 94 -1.68 -2.48 -13.49
N TYR A 95 -0.78 -1.67 -14.06
CA TYR A 95 -0.76 -1.44 -15.50
C TYR A 95 -0.26 -2.64 -16.30
N ALA A 96 0.64 -3.46 -15.75
CA ALA A 96 1.02 -4.74 -16.36
C ALA A 96 -0.19 -5.69 -16.45
N LEU A 97 -0.95 -5.85 -15.35
CA LEU A 97 -2.17 -6.64 -15.32
C LEU A 97 -3.25 -6.08 -16.27
N LYS A 98 -3.43 -4.75 -16.27
CA LYS A 98 -4.43 -4.10 -17.13
C LYS A 98 -4.21 -4.38 -18.62
N ASN A 99 -2.96 -4.50 -19.04
CA ASN A 99 -2.58 -4.74 -20.44
C ASN A 99 -2.28 -6.21 -20.74
N HIS A 100 -2.45 -7.12 -19.76
CA HIS A 100 -2.14 -8.53 -19.93
C HIS A 100 -3.14 -9.20 -20.90
N PRO A 101 -2.66 -9.98 -21.90
CA PRO A 101 -3.52 -10.59 -22.92
C PRO A 101 -4.61 -11.50 -22.31
N ASP A 102 -4.29 -12.33 -21.33
CA ASP A 102 -5.26 -13.24 -20.69
C ASP A 102 -6.39 -12.49 -19.98
N ILE A 103 -6.09 -11.34 -19.38
CA ILE A 103 -7.09 -10.51 -18.75
C ILE A 103 -7.96 -9.82 -19.80
N LEU A 104 -7.34 -9.29 -20.86
CA LEU A 104 -8.06 -8.65 -21.96
C LEU A 104 -8.97 -9.64 -22.70
N ASP A 105 -8.53 -10.87 -22.95
CA ASP A 105 -9.34 -11.89 -23.61
C ASP A 105 -10.56 -12.32 -22.79
N ARG A 106 -10.44 -12.41 -21.47
CA ARG A 106 -11.59 -12.70 -20.58
C ARG A 106 -12.61 -11.58 -20.57
N ILE A 107 -12.18 -10.33 -20.72
CA ILE A 107 -13.03 -9.14 -20.65
C ILE A 107 -13.62 -8.77 -22.03
N LYS A 108 -13.00 -9.19 -23.12
CA LYS A 108 -13.33 -8.84 -24.51
C LYS A 108 -14.81 -8.95 -24.86
N TYR A 109 -15.51 -9.91 -24.26
CA TYR A 109 -16.93 -10.17 -24.52
C TYR A 109 -17.85 -9.66 -23.41
N THR A 110 -17.33 -8.94 -22.43
CA THR A 110 -18.14 -8.32 -21.38
C THR A 110 -18.53 -6.90 -21.79
N GLN A 111 -19.66 -6.42 -21.30
CA GLN A 111 -20.15 -5.06 -21.60
C GLN A 111 -19.25 -3.93 -21.09
N LYS A 112 -18.30 -4.22 -20.18
CA LYS A 112 -17.31 -3.27 -19.67
C LYS A 112 -16.01 -3.42 -20.43
N GLY A 113 -15.86 -2.75 -21.56
CA GLY A 113 -14.66 -2.82 -22.42
C GLY A 113 -13.37 -2.19 -21.82
N ILE A 114 -13.38 -1.71 -20.58
CA ILE A 114 -12.24 -1.06 -19.92
C ILE A 114 -11.91 -1.79 -18.63
N VAL A 115 -10.62 -2.17 -18.48
CA VAL A 115 -10.10 -2.79 -17.26
C VAL A 115 -9.94 -1.72 -16.18
N THR A 116 -10.77 -1.80 -15.15
CA THR A 116 -10.72 -0.95 -13.95
C THR A 116 -10.24 -1.77 -12.74
N ALA A 117 -9.88 -1.09 -11.64
CA ALA A 117 -9.52 -1.75 -10.38
C ALA A 117 -10.66 -2.64 -9.86
N ASP A 118 -11.92 -2.19 -9.97
CA ASP A 118 -13.10 -2.96 -9.53
C ASP A 118 -13.32 -4.22 -10.36
N LEU A 119 -13.00 -4.15 -11.65
CA LEU A 119 -13.08 -5.32 -12.52
C LEU A 119 -12.00 -6.34 -12.19
N LEU A 120 -10.77 -5.89 -11.89
CA LEU A 120 -9.71 -6.77 -11.41
C LEU A 120 -10.04 -7.36 -10.04
N ALA A 121 -10.63 -6.58 -9.13
CA ALA A 121 -11.11 -7.09 -7.85
C ALA A 121 -12.12 -8.25 -8.05
N THR A 122 -13.07 -8.07 -8.97
CA THR A 122 -14.06 -9.10 -9.32
C THR A 122 -13.40 -10.31 -9.98
N LEU A 123 -12.41 -10.09 -10.86
CA LEU A 123 -11.68 -11.15 -11.55
C LEU A 123 -10.87 -12.04 -10.59
N PHE A 124 -10.22 -11.42 -9.61
CA PHE A 124 -9.47 -12.11 -8.56
C PHE A 124 -10.35 -12.53 -7.37
N GLU A 125 -11.64 -12.20 -7.42
CA GLU A 125 -12.62 -12.52 -6.39
C GLU A 125 -12.22 -12.02 -5.00
N VAL A 126 -11.71 -10.80 -4.91
CA VAL A 126 -11.34 -10.13 -3.64
C VAL A 126 -12.25 -8.93 -3.38
N ASP A 127 -12.47 -8.63 -2.08
CA ASP A 127 -13.35 -7.53 -1.67
C ASP A 127 -12.68 -6.16 -1.81
N HIS A 128 -11.35 -6.11 -1.57
CA HIS A 128 -10.58 -4.89 -1.54
C HIS A 128 -9.37 -4.98 -2.47
N PHE A 129 -9.30 -4.02 -3.40
CA PHE A 129 -8.20 -3.92 -4.36
C PHE A 129 -7.62 -2.51 -4.30
N HIS A 130 -6.41 -2.39 -3.78
CA HIS A 130 -5.75 -1.11 -3.56
C HIS A 130 -4.52 -0.95 -4.44
N VAL A 131 -4.45 0.18 -5.15
CA VAL A 131 -3.28 0.59 -5.91
C VAL A 131 -2.58 1.72 -5.16
N ALA A 132 -1.36 1.48 -4.70
CA ALA A 132 -0.57 2.42 -3.90
C ALA A 132 0.22 3.36 -4.80
N TRP A 133 -0.18 4.63 -4.85
CA TRP A 133 0.42 5.66 -5.70
C TRP A 133 1.51 6.48 -5.01
N SER A 134 1.78 6.22 -3.74
CA SER A 134 2.74 7.01 -2.98
C SER A 134 4.15 6.86 -3.54
N VAL A 135 4.82 8.00 -3.68
CA VAL A 135 6.21 8.10 -4.13
C VAL A 135 7.08 8.68 -3.03
N VAL A 136 8.34 8.29 -3.02
CA VAL A 136 9.35 8.81 -2.11
C VAL A 136 10.63 9.14 -2.88
N ASN A 137 11.27 10.22 -2.48
CA ASN A 137 12.63 10.54 -2.93
C ASN A 137 13.62 9.91 -1.94
N THR A 138 14.46 9.01 -2.42
CA THR A 138 15.49 8.33 -1.62
C THR A 138 16.86 8.99 -1.72
N ALA A 139 17.00 10.06 -2.51
CA ALA A 139 18.25 10.78 -2.65
C ALA A 139 18.61 11.52 -1.35
N ASN A 140 19.90 11.61 -1.06
CA ASN A 140 20.41 12.49 0.00
C ASN A 140 20.25 13.96 -0.40
N GLN A 141 20.18 14.83 0.60
CA GLN A 141 20.10 16.27 0.38
C GLN A 141 21.30 16.78 -0.47
N GLY A 142 21.00 17.50 -1.55
CA GLY A 142 22.01 18.02 -2.48
C GLY A 142 22.45 17.05 -3.59
N ALA A 143 21.96 15.81 -3.60
CA ALA A 143 22.15 14.87 -4.71
C ALA A 143 20.97 14.96 -5.71
N THR A 144 21.18 14.39 -6.90
CA THR A 144 20.10 14.26 -7.90
C THR A 144 18.95 13.44 -7.33
N ASP A 145 17.72 13.90 -7.54
CA ASP A 145 16.52 13.25 -7.04
C ASP A 145 16.36 11.83 -7.61
N VAL A 146 16.08 10.87 -6.70
CA VAL A 146 15.76 9.49 -7.02
C VAL A 146 14.35 9.20 -6.52
N ILE A 147 13.37 9.43 -7.38
CA ILE A 147 11.96 9.28 -7.06
C ILE A 147 11.49 7.89 -7.50
N GLY A 148 10.83 7.17 -6.59
CA GLY A 148 10.28 5.85 -6.84
C GLY A 148 9.00 5.59 -6.05
N PHE A 149 8.24 4.57 -6.46
CA PHE A 149 7.09 4.13 -5.69
C PHE A 149 7.54 3.49 -4.37
N VAL A 150 6.85 3.83 -3.28
CA VAL A 150 7.17 3.33 -1.92
C VAL A 150 7.15 1.81 -1.85
N MET A 151 6.21 1.16 -2.54
CA MET A 151 6.03 -0.30 -2.52
C MET A 151 6.75 -1.05 -3.66
N GLY A 152 7.57 -0.37 -4.47
CA GLY A 152 8.40 -1.00 -5.51
C GLY A 152 7.62 -1.71 -6.61
N LYS A 153 8.02 -2.94 -6.95
CA LYS A 153 7.43 -3.79 -8.01
C LYS A 153 6.74 -5.03 -7.41
N HIS A 154 6.14 -4.88 -6.25
CA HIS A 154 5.58 -5.96 -5.45
C HIS A 154 4.06 -5.93 -5.42
N MET A 155 3.48 -7.07 -5.06
CA MET A 155 2.06 -7.21 -4.78
C MET A 155 1.86 -8.01 -3.49
N PHE A 156 0.87 -7.66 -2.72
CA PHE A 156 0.46 -8.36 -1.51
C PHE A 156 -0.96 -8.88 -1.66
N LEU A 157 -1.18 -10.12 -1.28
CA LEU A 157 -2.48 -10.76 -1.17
C LEU A 157 -2.67 -11.22 0.27
N GLY A 158 -3.74 -10.81 0.94
CA GLY A 158 -3.94 -11.18 2.32
C GLY A 158 -5.39 -11.17 2.80
N TYR A 159 -5.58 -11.75 3.98
CA TYR A 159 -6.84 -11.69 4.69
C TYR A 159 -6.79 -10.57 5.73
N VAL A 160 -7.67 -9.60 5.59
CA VAL A 160 -7.86 -8.50 6.54
C VAL A 160 -9.24 -8.61 7.15
N ASN A 161 -9.33 -8.72 8.47
CA ASN A 161 -10.61 -8.83 9.14
C ASN A 161 -11.32 -7.46 9.14
N PRO A 162 -12.55 -7.36 8.59
CA PRO A 162 -13.28 -6.09 8.52
C PRO A 162 -13.72 -5.55 9.90
N ARG A 163 -13.74 -6.41 10.91
CA ARG A 163 -14.09 -6.04 12.30
C ARG A 163 -13.00 -6.50 13.25
N PRO A 164 -11.99 -5.63 13.51
CA PRO A 164 -10.89 -5.96 14.42
C PRO A 164 -11.41 -6.38 15.80
N ALA A 165 -10.88 -7.48 16.33
CA ALA A 165 -11.16 -7.94 17.69
C ALA A 165 -10.03 -8.85 18.19
N ILE A 166 -9.88 -9.00 19.51
CA ILE A 166 -8.79 -9.73 20.14
C ILE A 166 -8.69 -11.19 19.68
N LYS A 167 -9.83 -11.84 19.38
CA LYS A 167 -9.89 -13.26 18.96
C LYS A 167 -10.09 -13.43 17.45
N LYS A 168 -9.96 -12.40 16.66
CA LYS A 168 -10.16 -12.47 15.21
C LYS A 168 -8.81 -12.33 14.50
N PRO A 169 -8.32 -13.39 13.84
CA PRO A 169 -7.08 -13.32 13.11
C PRO A 169 -7.19 -12.37 11.89
N SER A 170 -6.09 -11.76 11.55
CA SER A 170 -5.89 -10.92 10.37
C SER A 170 -4.42 -10.98 9.99
N ALA A 171 -4.07 -10.69 8.76
CA ALA A 171 -2.68 -10.55 8.35
C ALA A 171 -1.93 -9.53 9.21
N GLY A 172 -2.55 -8.42 9.53
CA GLY A 172 -1.98 -7.41 10.41
C GLY A 172 -2.97 -6.35 10.84
N TYR A 173 -2.58 -5.55 11.82
CA TYR A 173 -3.31 -4.39 12.29
C TYR A 173 -2.37 -3.20 12.47
N ILE A 174 -2.91 -2.01 12.29
CA ILE A 174 -2.26 -0.77 12.69
C ILE A 174 -2.88 -0.33 14.01
N PHE A 175 -2.06 -0.30 15.04
CA PHE A 175 -2.44 0.19 16.36
C PHE A 175 -2.12 1.68 16.44
N THR A 176 -3.07 2.47 16.91
CA THR A 176 -2.90 3.90 17.11
C THR A 176 -3.01 4.23 18.60
N TRP A 177 -2.19 5.15 19.06
CA TRP A 177 -2.24 5.56 20.46
C TRP A 177 -2.99 6.89 20.60
N THR A 178 -4.15 6.82 21.21
CA THR A 178 -5.02 7.98 21.46
C THR A 178 -4.68 8.72 22.77
N GLY A 179 -3.72 8.21 23.55
CA GLY A 179 -3.24 8.85 24.78
C GLY A 179 -2.43 10.13 24.56
N LEU A 180 -2.09 10.47 23.33
CA LEU A 180 -1.47 11.74 22.99
C LEU A 180 -2.50 12.87 23.22
N LYS A 181 -2.19 13.86 24.06
CA LYS A 181 -3.11 14.95 24.38
C LYS A 181 -3.54 15.70 23.11
N GLY A 182 -4.84 15.72 22.81
CA GLY A 182 -5.38 16.34 21.60
C GLY A 182 -5.26 15.51 20.34
N ALA A 183 -4.87 14.22 20.42
CA ALA A 183 -4.86 13.33 19.29
C ALA A 183 -6.27 12.94 18.84
N GLY A 184 -6.48 12.86 17.53
CA GLY A 184 -7.69 12.27 16.93
C GLY A 184 -7.72 10.74 17.03
N ALA A 185 -8.78 10.12 16.50
CA ALA A 185 -8.99 8.67 16.52
C ALA A 185 -7.86 7.86 15.86
N PHE A 186 -7.09 8.48 14.98
CA PHE A 186 -5.93 7.87 14.31
C PHE A 186 -4.59 8.13 15.00
N GLY A 187 -4.58 8.66 16.24
CA GLY A 187 -3.36 8.95 16.97
C GLY A 187 -2.54 10.10 16.36
N ASN A 188 -3.15 10.99 15.59
CA ASN A 188 -2.52 12.13 14.96
C ASN A 188 -3.00 13.44 15.55
N ARG A 189 -2.12 14.41 15.63
CA ARG A 189 -2.45 15.80 15.99
C ARG A 189 -1.58 16.78 15.23
N ILE A 190 -2.07 18.00 15.08
CA ILE A 190 -1.30 19.14 14.59
C ILE A 190 -1.27 20.18 15.70
N VAL A 191 -0.09 20.68 16.00
CA VAL A 191 0.15 21.68 17.05
C VAL A 191 0.76 22.92 16.41
N ARG A 192 0.25 24.09 16.80
CA ARG A 192 0.83 25.39 16.45
C ARG A 192 1.59 25.91 17.65
N LEU A 193 2.84 26.25 17.46
CA LEU A 193 3.72 26.76 18.50
C LEU A 193 4.21 28.15 18.10
N PRO A 194 3.97 29.19 18.90
CA PRO A 194 4.57 30.48 18.67
C PRO A 194 6.09 30.41 18.85
N MET A 195 6.83 31.01 17.92
CA MET A 195 8.28 30.99 17.88
C MET A 195 8.84 32.41 18.01
N ASP A 196 8.57 33.09 19.13
CA ASP A 196 8.93 34.48 19.38
C ASP A 196 10.43 34.75 19.22
N MET A 197 11.28 33.73 19.41
CA MET A 197 12.73 33.85 19.20
C MET A 197 13.16 34.02 17.72
N LEU A 198 12.29 33.69 16.77
CA LEU A 198 12.55 33.80 15.32
C LEU A 198 11.95 35.07 14.70
N GLY A 199 11.21 35.86 15.51
CA GLY A 199 10.54 37.10 15.10
C GLY A 199 9.08 37.15 15.53
N LEU A 200 8.56 38.36 15.69
CA LEU A 200 7.16 38.57 16.05
C LEU A 200 6.22 38.01 14.99
N GLY A 201 5.28 37.15 15.41
CA GLY A 201 4.28 36.55 14.54
C GLY A 201 4.75 35.33 13.74
N THR A 202 5.93 34.76 14.09
CA THR A 202 6.38 33.50 13.51
C THR A 202 5.75 32.33 14.27
N GLU A 203 5.08 31.44 13.55
CA GLU A 203 4.49 30.22 14.09
C GLU A 203 5.14 28.98 13.48
N ARG A 204 5.29 27.93 14.28
CA ARG A 204 5.74 26.60 13.87
C ARG A 204 4.56 25.63 13.90
N ILE A 205 4.29 25.00 12.74
CA ILE A 205 3.26 23.97 12.64
C ILE A 205 3.93 22.61 12.71
N GLU A 206 3.60 21.83 13.73
CA GLU A 206 4.12 20.49 13.96
C GLU A 206 3.03 19.44 13.82
N GLY A 207 3.32 18.38 13.06
CA GLY A 207 2.50 17.19 12.98
C GLY A 207 3.10 16.06 13.82
N GLU A 208 2.31 15.46 14.69
CA GLU A 208 2.66 14.28 15.45
C GLU A 208 1.73 13.13 15.11
N ILE A 209 2.28 11.93 14.97
CA ILE A 209 1.52 10.71 14.74
C ILE A 209 2.11 9.57 15.59
N ALA A 210 1.24 8.89 16.35
CA ALA A 210 1.62 7.74 17.16
C ALA A 210 0.89 6.49 16.65
N PHE A 211 1.62 5.62 15.97
CA PHE A 211 1.11 4.36 15.45
C PHE A 211 2.18 3.26 15.51
N ASP A 212 1.72 2.02 15.56
CA ASP A 212 2.57 0.85 15.35
C ASP A 212 1.82 -0.17 14.50
N ALA A 213 2.41 -0.55 13.40
CA ALA A 213 1.88 -1.59 12.54
C ALA A 213 2.48 -2.93 12.96
N LYS A 214 1.65 -3.97 13.12
CA LYS A 214 2.05 -5.32 13.52
C LYS A 214 1.47 -6.35 12.58
N VAL A 215 2.30 -7.28 12.12
CA VAL A 215 1.85 -8.55 11.54
C VAL A 215 1.33 -9.42 12.70
N ILE A 216 0.12 -9.92 12.56
CA ILE A 216 -0.51 -10.78 13.58
C ILE A 216 -0.38 -12.24 13.18
N ALA A 217 -0.70 -12.57 11.92
CA ALA A 217 -0.59 -13.92 11.39
C ALA A 217 0.11 -13.88 10.02
N GLN A 218 1.34 -14.37 9.98
CA GLN A 218 2.16 -14.39 8.76
C GLN A 218 1.56 -15.31 7.67
N ASP A 219 0.82 -16.33 8.08
CA ASP A 219 0.18 -17.30 7.17
C ASP A 219 -1.05 -16.72 6.44
N LEU A 220 -1.59 -15.60 6.94
CA LEU A 220 -2.72 -14.89 6.32
C LEU A 220 -2.27 -13.83 5.29
N GLY A 221 -1.02 -13.88 4.86
CA GLY A 221 -0.46 -13.04 3.82
C GLY A 221 0.41 -13.82 2.86
N VAL A 222 0.33 -13.47 1.58
CA VAL A 222 1.22 -13.92 0.50
C VAL A 222 1.88 -12.70 -0.10
N PHE A 223 3.20 -12.73 -0.18
CA PHE A 223 3.96 -11.62 -0.75
C PHE A 223 4.53 -12.01 -2.11
N PHE A 224 4.15 -11.28 -3.12
CA PHE A 224 4.63 -11.44 -4.47
C PHE A 224 5.77 -10.45 -4.72
N VAL A 225 6.97 -10.98 -4.94
CA VAL A 225 8.22 -10.24 -5.04
C VAL A 225 8.54 -9.97 -6.50
N ASN A 226 8.78 -8.70 -6.88
CA ASN A 226 9.23 -8.33 -8.24
C ASN A 226 8.43 -8.97 -9.37
N VAL A 227 7.10 -8.90 -9.29
CA VAL A 227 6.19 -9.51 -10.27
C VAL A 227 6.13 -8.79 -11.62
N VAL A 228 6.84 -7.69 -11.76
CA VAL A 228 7.04 -6.97 -13.03
C VAL A 228 8.53 -6.63 -13.20
N ALA A 229 8.95 -6.46 -14.46
CA ALA A 229 10.34 -6.15 -14.83
C ALA A 229 10.78 -4.76 -14.40
#